data_868b484e0f560fdd6896d4b81717154c
#
_entry.id   868b484e0f560fdd6896d4b81717154c
#
_cell.length_a   1.000
_cell.length_b   1.000
_cell.length_c   1.000
_cell.angle_alpha   90.00
_cell.angle_beta   90.00
_cell.angle_gamma   90.00
#
_symmetry.space_group_name_H-M   'P 1'
#
loop_
_entity.id
_entity.type
_entity.pdbx_description
1 polymer ?
#
loop_
_entity_poly.entity_id
_entity_poly.type
_entity_poly.pdbx_seq_one_letter_code
_entity_poly.pdbx_strand_id
1 'polypeptide(L)'
;MLREKGYDEALFNHLKIDCSKCFGLCCVALFFSKCDGFPTDKGAGKPCLNLKDDFSCYIHQNLRNQGLKGCTTYDCFGAGQKVAQFNYEGLSWKENSNVAQQMYDDFLIVRQLHEMMWYLTDASTFILPKELKEKLHLLIKETEKLTEEPTIVEVDAYRLKVNTCLKEVQAYVSQKVAGNQVISGFDFIGKNLTRKSLRGANLAGSLLIAANLRHTDLSGANLIGADLRDADIRDAN
;
A
#
# COMPACT_ATOMS: atom_id res chain seq x y z
N MET A 1 -1.05 11.54 23.08
CA MET A 1 -1.68 10.59 22.17
C MET A 1 -2.00 11.34 20.88
N LEU A 2 -1.52 10.89 19.72
CA LEU A 2 -1.71 11.57 18.43
C LEU A 2 -2.91 11.02 17.64
N ARG A 3 -3.32 9.78 17.94
CA ARG A 3 -4.45 9.12 17.32
C ARG A 3 -5.67 9.17 18.23
N GLU A 4 -6.86 9.14 17.66
CA GLU A 4 -8.11 9.08 18.41
C GLU A 4 -8.17 7.77 19.21
N LYS A 5 -8.81 7.81 20.41
CA LYS A 5 -9.11 6.60 21.18
C LYS A 5 -10.01 5.70 20.32
N GLY A 6 -9.56 4.46 20.10
CA GLY A 6 -10.30 3.50 19.29
C GLY A 6 -9.87 3.47 17.82
N TYR A 7 -8.55 3.61 17.56
CA TYR A 7 -8.02 3.13 16.28
C TYR A 7 -8.56 1.73 16.05
N ASP A 8 -9.44 1.61 15.08
CA ASP A 8 -10.16 0.38 14.79
C ASP A 8 -9.64 -0.18 13.47
N GLU A 9 -9.06 -1.37 13.52
CA GLU A 9 -8.66 -2.11 12.32
C GLU A 9 -9.85 -2.38 11.39
N ALA A 10 -11.09 -2.32 11.92
CA ALA A 10 -12.29 -2.46 11.12
C ALA A 10 -12.42 -1.38 10.03
N LEU A 11 -11.80 -0.21 10.22
CA LEU A 11 -11.75 0.85 9.20
C LEU A 11 -11.12 0.38 7.89
N PHE A 12 -10.25 -0.62 7.95
CA PHE A 12 -9.53 -1.16 6.80
C PHE A 12 -10.12 -2.47 6.26
N ASN A 13 -11.26 -2.95 6.80
CA ASN A 13 -11.82 -4.25 6.40
C ASN A 13 -12.11 -4.36 4.90
N HIS A 14 -12.54 -3.26 4.26
CA HIS A 14 -12.79 -3.21 2.82
C HIS A 14 -11.50 -3.23 1.98
N LEU A 15 -10.34 -2.95 2.60
CA LEU A 15 -9.01 -2.99 1.98
C LEU A 15 -8.23 -4.25 2.32
N LYS A 16 -8.79 -5.17 3.13
CA LYS A 16 -8.15 -6.45 3.44
C LYS A 16 -8.23 -7.39 2.25
N ILE A 17 -7.13 -8.11 1.98
CA ILE A 17 -7.06 -9.08 0.90
C ILE A 17 -7.98 -10.28 1.18
N ASP A 18 -8.79 -10.64 0.19
CA ASP A 18 -9.54 -11.90 0.16
C ASP A 18 -9.34 -12.60 -1.19
N CYS A 19 -8.31 -13.44 -1.26
CA CYS A 19 -7.98 -14.16 -2.48
C CYS A 19 -9.06 -15.18 -2.90
N SER A 20 -9.95 -15.58 -2.00
CA SER A 20 -11.05 -16.50 -2.31
C SER A 20 -12.13 -15.85 -3.20
N LYS A 21 -12.17 -14.52 -3.22
CA LYS A 21 -13.09 -13.72 -4.04
C LYS A 21 -12.40 -13.04 -5.23
N CYS A 22 -11.16 -13.42 -5.51
CA CYS A 22 -10.35 -12.83 -6.58
C CYS A 22 -10.08 -13.90 -7.65
N PHE A 23 -10.07 -13.51 -8.92
CA PHE A 23 -9.72 -14.40 -10.02
C PHE A 23 -8.20 -14.55 -10.24
N GLY A 24 -7.41 -14.45 -9.16
CA GLY A 24 -5.96 -14.52 -9.26
C GLY A 24 -5.34 -13.35 -10.04
N LEU A 25 -5.94 -12.16 -9.98
CA LEU A 25 -5.56 -11.03 -10.82
C LEU A 25 -4.10 -10.61 -10.63
N CYS A 26 -3.56 -10.63 -9.42
CA CYS A 26 -2.13 -10.40 -9.22
C CYS A 26 -1.25 -11.46 -9.91
N CYS A 27 -1.72 -12.71 -9.97
CA CYS A 27 -0.99 -13.82 -10.61
C CYS A 27 -1.00 -13.75 -12.14
N VAL A 28 -1.91 -12.98 -12.75
CA VAL A 28 -1.98 -12.84 -14.20
C VAL A 28 -1.58 -11.46 -14.68
N ALA A 29 -2.07 -10.38 -14.06
CA ALA A 29 -1.82 -9.01 -14.52
C ALA A 29 -0.37 -8.54 -14.33
N LEU A 30 0.29 -8.96 -13.23
CA LEU A 30 1.63 -8.46 -12.89
C LEU A 30 2.75 -9.18 -13.67
N PHE A 31 3.84 -8.45 -13.90
CA PHE A 31 5.14 -9.03 -14.27
C PHE A 31 5.82 -9.61 -13.03
N PHE A 32 6.44 -10.78 -13.17
CA PHE A 32 7.28 -11.38 -12.13
C PHE A 32 8.71 -11.56 -12.62
N SER A 33 9.67 -11.24 -11.78
CA SER A 33 11.09 -11.31 -12.10
C SER A 33 11.80 -12.43 -11.34
N LYS A 34 12.84 -13.01 -11.96
CA LYS A 34 13.80 -13.87 -11.26
C LYS A 34 14.44 -13.19 -10.06
N CYS A 35 14.65 -11.88 -10.13
CA CYS A 35 15.23 -11.10 -9.03
C CYS A 35 14.33 -11.08 -7.78
N ASP A 36 13.02 -11.33 -7.95
CA ASP A 36 12.03 -11.41 -6.88
C ASP A 36 11.85 -12.85 -6.35
N GLY A 37 12.75 -13.77 -6.74
CA GLY A 37 12.76 -15.16 -6.29
C GLY A 37 11.98 -16.11 -7.19
N PHE A 38 11.49 -15.67 -8.35
CA PHE A 38 10.80 -16.55 -9.28
C PHE A 38 11.80 -17.39 -10.11
N PRO A 39 11.45 -18.65 -10.48
CA PRO A 39 12.33 -19.50 -11.27
C PRO A 39 12.59 -18.95 -12.68
N THR A 40 11.62 -18.26 -13.25
CA THR A 40 11.68 -17.62 -14.56
C THR A 40 10.93 -16.30 -14.54
N ASP A 41 11.29 -15.39 -15.44
CA ASP A 41 10.49 -14.18 -15.66
C ASP A 41 9.12 -14.58 -16.26
N LYS A 42 8.06 -13.94 -15.77
CA LYS A 42 6.69 -14.09 -16.26
C LYS A 42 6.18 -12.74 -16.76
N GLY A 43 5.82 -12.66 -18.04
CA GLY A 43 5.24 -11.44 -18.61
C GLY A 43 3.90 -11.07 -17.97
N ALA A 44 3.60 -9.77 -17.94
CA ALA A 44 2.27 -9.28 -17.59
C ALA A 44 1.20 -9.86 -18.55
N GLY A 45 0.00 -10.09 -18.04
CA GLY A 45 -1.10 -10.72 -18.78
C GLY A 45 -0.98 -12.23 -18.98
N LYS A 46 0.08 -12.86 -18.48
CA LYS A 46 0.26 -14.31 -18.54
C LYS A 46 0.05 -14.95 -17.16
N PRO A 47 -0.69 -16.06 -17.04
CA PRO A 47 -0.89 -16.74 -15.77
C PRO A 47 0.43 -17.22 -15.15
N CYS A 48 0.55 -17.09 -13.82
CA CYS A 48 1.63 -17.71 -13.06
C CYS A 48 1.50 -19.24 -13.10
N LEU A 49 2.63 -19.95 -13.14
CA LEU A 49 2.66 -21.44 -13.13
C LEU A 49 2.03 -22.05 -11.86
N ASN A 50 1.98 -21.28 -10.77
CA ASN A 50 1.38 -21.71 -9.51
C ASN A 50 -0.11 -21.36 -9.39
N LEU A 51 -0.71 -20.72 -10.39
CA LEU A 51 -2.14 -20.42 -10.42
C LEU A 51 -2.92 -21.65 -10.86
N LYS A 52 -3.87 -22.09 -10.02
CA LYS A 52 -4.78 -23.21 -10.31
C LYS A 52 -5.95 -22.77 -11.18
N ASP A 53 -6.75 -23.76 -11.61
CA ASP A 53 -7.95 -23.50 -12.38
C ASP A 53 -9.05 -22.81 -11.59
N ASP A 54 -9.10 -23.01 -10.29
CA ASP A 54 -9.98 -22.33 -9.33
C ASP A 54 -9.46 -20.96 -8.89
N PHE A 55 -8.44 -20.43 -9.56
CA PHE A 55 -7.75 -19.17 -9.26
C PHE A 55 -6.99 -19.13 -7.93
N SER A 56 -6.93 -20.23 -7.17
CA SER A 56 -6.08 -20.30 -5.98
C SER A 56 -4.61 -20.55 -6.36
N CYS A 57 -3.71 -20.28 -5.42
CA CYS A 57 -2.27 -20.49 -5.63
C CYS A 57 -1.82 -21.80 -4.98
N TYR A 58 -1.12 -22.67 -5.71
CA TYR A 58 -0.57 -23.94 -5.20
C TYR A 58 0.33 -23.76 -3.98
N ILE A 59 1.06 -22.66 -3.90
CA ILE A 59 2.14 -22.44 -2.92
C ILE A 59 1.86 -21.26 -1.97
N HIS A 60 0.62 -20.73 -1.96
CA HIS A 60 0.28 -19.52 -1.19
C HIS A 60 0.71 -19.58 0.28
N GLN A 61 0.55 -20.75 0.92
CA GLN A 61 0.93 -20.93 2.33
C GLN A 61 2.45 -21.05 2.55
N ASN A 62 3.24 -21.25 1.50
CA ASN A 62 4.67 -21.51 1.55
C ASN A 62 5.54 -20.49 0.81
N LEU A 63 5.00 -19.34 0.44
CA LEU A 63 5.69 -18.32 -0.37
C LEU A 63 7.05 -17.92 0.22
N ARG A 64 7.13 -17.72 1.55
CA ARG A 64 8.39 -17.39 2.24
C ARG A 64 9.42 -18.50 2.12
N ASN A 65 9.01 -19.74 2.36
CA ASN A 65 9.91 -20.90 2.31
C ASN A 65 10.39 -21.17 0.89
N GLN A 66 9.62 -20.77 -0.13
CA GLN A 66 9.99 -20.85 -1.54
C GLN A 66 10.84 -19.66 -2.01
N GLY A 67 11.11 -18.69 -1.13
CA GLY A 67 11.93 -17.53 -1.48
C GLY A 67 11.27 -16.52 -2.43
N LEU A 68 9.95 -16.60 -2.61
CA LEU A 68 9.18 -15.73 -3.51
C LEU A 68 8.95 -14.36 -2.87
N LYS A 69 9.98 -13.53 -2.85
CA LYS A 69 9.95 -12.19 -2.22
C LYS A 69 8.85 -11.31 -2.82
N GLY A 70 8.70 -11.30 -4.14
CA GLY A 70 7.68 -10.51 -4.82
C GLY A 70 6.26 -10.80 -4.32
N CYS A 71 5.88 -12.08 -4.18
CA CYS A 71 4.55 -12.44 -3.66
C CYS A 71 4.40 -12.20 -2.15
N THR A 72 5.48 -12.38 -1.35
CA THR A 72 5.40 -12.22 0.11
C THR A 72 5.31 -10.78 0.58
N THR A 73 5.74 -9.84 -0.23
CA THR A 73 5.73 -8.40 0.07
C THR A 73 4.62 -7.65 -0.68
N TYR A 74 3.95 -8.32 -1.60
CA TYR A 74 2.89 -7.70 -2.40
C TYR A 74 1.59 -7.60 -1.62
N ASP A 75 1.01 -6.41 -1.62
CA ASP A 75 -0.34 -6.16 -1.14
C ASP A 75 -1.19 -5.52 -2.24
N CYS A 76 -2.34 -6.12 -2.52
CA CYS A 76 -3.31 -5.56 -3.45
C CYS A 76 -4.35 -4.67 -2.78
N PHE A 77 -4.31 -4.55 -1.45
CA PHE A 77 -5.28 -3.75 -0.67
C PHE A 77 -6.74 -4.10 -1.00
N GLY A 78 -7.04 -5.37 -1.27
CA GLY A 78 -8.39 -5.82 -1.63
C GLY A 78 -8.83 -5.49 -3.07
N ALA A 79 -7.99 -4.91 -3.90
CA ALA A 79 -8.35 -4.54 -5.28
C ALA A 79 -8.79 -5.75 -6.13
N GLY A 80 -8.17 -6.91 -5.91
CA GLY A 80 -8.52 -8.11 -6.68
C GLY A 80 -9.97 -8.53 -6.51
N GLN A 81 -10.46 -8.58 -5.27
CA GLN A 81 -11.85 -8.91 -5.01
C GLN A 81 -12.81 -7.78 -5.42
N LYS A 82 -12.41 -6.51 -5.29
CA LYS A 82 -13.23 -5.39 -5.75
C LYS A 82 -13.48 -5.48 -7.25
N VAL A 83 -12.43 -5.68 -8.03
CA VAL A 83 -12.56 -5.81 -9.49
C VAL A 83 -13.34 -7.06 -9.84
N ALA A 84 -12.99 -8.23 -9.30
CA ALA A 84 -13.64 -9.49 -9.63
C ALA A 84 -15.14 -9.51 -9.30
N GLN A 85 -15.52 -9.05 -8.11
CA GLN A 85 -16.91 -9.19 -7.63
C GLN A 85 -17.79 -7.99 -7.94
N PHE A 86 -17.21 -6.78 -7.99
CA PHE A 86 -17.99 -5.56 -8.16
C PHE A 86 -17.92 -5.03 -9.60
N ASN A 87 -16.72 -4.80 -10.14
CA ASN A 87 -16.62 -4.21 -11.48
C ASN A 87 -17.00 -5.20 -12.59
N TYR A 88 -16.78 -6.51 -12.37
CA TYR A 88 -17.06 -7.55 -13.35
C TYR A 88 -18.12 -8.58 -12.87
N GLU A 89 -18.84 -8.29 -11.78
CA GLU A 89 -20.02 -9.05 -11.32
C GLU A 89 -19.77 -10.57 -11.19
N GLY A 90 -18.56 -11.00 -10.86
CA GLY A 90 -18.19 -12.41 -10.76
C GLY A 90 -17.81 -13.07 -12.09
N LEU A 91 -17.79 -12.35 -13.20
CA LEU A 91 -17.33 -12.87 -14.49
C LEU A 91 -15.79 -12.92 -14.52
N SER A 92 -15.23 -14.10 -14.75
CA SER A 92 -13.79 -14.27 -14.78
C SER A 92 -13.17 -13.94 -16.14
N TRP A 93 -11.88 -13.57 -16.13
CA TRP A 93 -11.10 -13.36 -17.35
C TRP A 93 -10.92 -14.65 -18.19
N LYS A 94 -11.10 -15.85 -17.60
CA LYS A 94 -11.08 -17.12 -18.33
C LYS A 94 -12.38 -17.35 -19.11
N GLU A 95 -13.51 -16.92 -18.54
CA GLU A 95 -14.83 -17.09 -19.16
C GLU A 95 -15.07 -16.07 -20.29
N ASN A 96 -14.47 -14.91 -20.20
CA ASN A 96 -14.59 -13.86 -21.21
C ASN A 96 -13.23 -13.24 -21.57
N SER A 97 -12.57 -13.83 -22.54
CA SER A 97 -11.25 -13.36 -23.00
C SER A 97 -11.27 -11.96 -23.60
N ASN A 98 -12.44 -11.47 -24.07
CA ASN A 98 -12.55 -10.14 -24.66
C ASN A 98 -12.39 -9.01 -23.62
N VAL A 99 -12.71 -9.28 -22.35
CA VAL A 99 -12.56 -8.31 -21.27
C VAL A 99 -11.30 -8.55 -20.40
N ALA A 100 -10.55 -9.62 -20.69
CA ALA A 100 -9.42 -10.01 -19.85
C ALA A 100 -8.39 -8.89 -19.69
N GLN A 101 -7.96 -8.27 -20.79
CA GLN A 101 -6.97 -7.19 -20.75
C GLN A 101 -7.50 -6.00 -19.97
N GLN A 102 -8.75 -5.60 -20.22
CA GLN A 102 -9.37 -4.49 -19.50
C GLN A 102 -9.47 -4.79 -17.99
N MET A 103 -9.83 -6.01 -17.61
CA MET A 103 -9.86 -6.42 -16.20
C MET A 103 -8.47 -6.34 -15.53
N TYR A 104 -7.40 -6.64 -16.28
CA TYR A 104 -6.03 -6.51 -15.75
C TYR A 104 -5.64 -5.04 -15.55
N ASP A 105 -5.98 -4.18 -16.50
CA ASP A 105 -5.70 -2.75 -16.45
C ASP A 105 -6.51 -2.10 -15.30
N ASP A 106 -7.79 -2.42 -15.17
CA ASP A 106 -8.65 -1.99 -14.08
C ASP A 106 -8.12 -2.43 -12.71
N PHE A 107 -7.63 -3.67 -12.62
CA PHE A 107 -7.01 -4.16 -11.39
C PHE A 107 -5.79 -3.32 -10.97
N LEU A 108 -4.94 -2.94 -11.93
CA LEU A 108 -3.75 -2.13 -11.66
C LEU A 108 -4.12 -0.72 -11.19
N ILE A 109 -5.19 -0.14 -11.75
CA ILE A 109 -5.71 1.17 -11.36
C ILE A 109 -6.36 1.10 -9.97
N VAL A 110 -7.29 0.15 -9.76
CA VAL A 110 -7.99 -0.02 -8.48
C VAL A 110 -7.01 -0.31 -7.35
N ARG A 111 -5.96 -1.10 -7.60
CA ARG A 111 -4.92 -1.36 -6.61
C ARG A 111 -4.25 -0.07 -6.15
N GLN A 112 -3.94 0.86 -7.07
CA GLN A 112 -3.32 2.14 -6.72
C GLN A 112 -4.30 3.05 -5.97
N LEU A 113 -5.58 3.05 -6.35
CA LEU A 113 -6.63 3.79 -5.63
C LEU A 113 -6.82 3.25 -4.21
N HIS A 114 -6.85 1.93 -4.03
CA HIS A 114 -6.96 1.30 -2.71
C HIS A 114 -5.73 1.58 -1.83
N GLU A 115 -4.52 1.60 -2.40
CA GLU A 115 -3.32 2.03 -1.67
C GLU A 115 -3.45 3.47 -1.18
N MET A 116 -3.91 4.40 -2.03
CA MET A 116 -4.18 5.78 -1.62
C MET A 116 -5.27 5.86 -0.54
N MET A 117 -6.33 5.08 -0.67
CA MET A 117 -7.42 5.00 0.31
C MET A 117 -6.92 4.47 1.65
N TRP A 118 -6.00 3.51 1.65
CA TRP A 118 -5.36 3.02 2.87
C TRP A 118 -4.61 4.14 3.60
N TYR A 119 -3.78 4.92 2.88
CA TYR A 119 -3.06 6.05 3.49
C TYR A 119 -3.99 7.15 3.99
N LEU A 120 -5.05 7.48 3.24
CA LEU A 120 -6.05 8.46 3.65
C LEU A 120 -6.81 8.00 4.91
N THR A 121 -7.18 6.73 4.97
CA THR A 121 -7.85 6.12 6.13
C THR A 121 -6.94 6.15 7.34
N ASP A 122 -5.66 5.75 7.20
CA ASP A 122 -4.68 5.85 8.28
C ASP A 122 -4.52 7.31 8.77
N ALA A 123 -4.39 8.25 7.84
CA ALA A 123 -4.29 9.67 8.14
C ALA A 123 -5.51 10.20 8.91
N SER A 124 -6.71 9.70 8.61
CA SER A 124 -7.96 10.11 9.28
C SER A 124 -8.04 9.70 10.75
N THR A 125 -7.21 8.74 11.18
CA THR A 125 -7.16 8.27 12.58
C THR A 125 -6.42 9.24 13.51
N PHE A 126 -5.68 10.21 12.97
CA PHE A 126 -5.02 11.21 13.79
C PHE A 126 -6.02 12.24 14.35
N ILE A 127 -5.67 12.83 15.51
CA ILE A 127 -6.39 13.99 16.07
C ILE A 127 -6.03 15.22 15.22
N LEU A 128 -6.94 15.62 14.34
CA LEU A 128 -6.74 16.67 13.35
C LEU A 128 -7.74 17.82 13.53
N PRO A 129 -7.43 19.03 13.02
CA PRO A 129 -8.43 20.08 12.85
C PRO A 129 -9.62 19.61 12.01
N LYS A 130 -10.81 20.12 12.31
CA LYS A 130 -12.06 19.74 11.66
C LYS A 130 -11.99 19.83 10.13
N GLU A 131 -11.47 20.93 9.62
CA GLU A 131 -11.33 21.20 8.18
C GLU A 131 -10.47 20.13 7.47
N LEU A 132 -9.33 19.75 8.08
CA LEU A 132 -8.43 18.75 7.52
C LEU A 132 -9.06 17.34 7.56
N LYS A 133 -9.82 17.07 8.62
CA LYS A 133 -10.56 15.83 8.77
C LYS A 133 -11.67 15.69 7.72
N GLU A 134 -12.44 16.75 7.48
CA GLU A 134 -13.45 16.82 6.43
C GLU A 134 -12.83 16.62 5.04
N LYS A 135 -11.69 17.25 4.77
CA LYS A 135 -10.94 17.09 3.51
C LYS A 135 -10.52 15.62 3.28
N LEU A 136 -10.02 14.93 4.32
CA LEU A 136 -9.69 13.52 4.24
C LEU A 136 -10.91 12.65 3.94
N HIS A 137 -12.02 12.87 4.64
CA HIS A 137 -13.25 12.12 4.42
C HIS A 137 -13.81 12.30 3.00
N LEU A 138 -13.73 13.51 2.46
CA LEU A 138 -14.13 13.77 1.08
C LEU A 138 -13.24 13.01 0.08
N LEU A 139 -11.92 13.02 0.30
CA LEU A 139 -10.99 12.29 -0.56
C LEU A 139 -11.20 10.77 -0.47
N ILE A 140 -11.47 10.22 0.72
CA ILE A 140 -11.77 8.79 0.87
C ILE A 140 -12.99 8.40 0.03
N LYS A 141 -14.09 9.17 0.16
CA LYS A 141 -15.33 8.93 -0.62
C LYS A 141 -15.11 9.10 -2.13
N GLU A 142 -14.34 10.10 -2.52
CA GLU A 142 -13.99 10.32 -3.93
C GLU A 142 -13.14 9.16 -4.47
N THR A 143 -12.12 8.72 -3.72
CA THR A 143 -11.29 7.57 -4.09
C THR A 143 -12.14 6.31 -4.25
N GLU A 144 -13.05 6.06 -3.32
CA GLU A 144 -13.96 4.91 -3.39
C GLU A 144 -14.82 4.95 -4.67
N LYS A 145 -15.39 6.12 -4.98
CA LYS A 145 -16.18 6.30 -6.20
C LYS A 145 -15.37 6.06 -7.48
N LEU A 146 -14.11 6.52 -7.51
CA LEU A 146 -13.23 6.29 -8.66
C LEU A 146 -12.92 4.81 -8.92
N THR A 147 -13.05 3.94 -7.90
CA THR A 147 -12.91 2.49 -8.09
C THR A 147 -14.07 1.83 -8.83
N GLU A 148 -15.20 2.53 -8.99
CA GLU A 148 -16.38 2.01 -9.69
C GLU A 148 -16.19 2.04 -11.22
N GLU A 149 -15.47 3.06 -11.73
CA GLU A 149 -15.17 3.24 -13.16
C GLU A 149 -13.67 3.52 -13.35
N PRO A 150 -12.79 2.54 -13.11
CA PRO A 150 -11.34 2.75 -13.09
C PRO A 150 -10.76 3.18 -14.44
N THR A 151 -11.33 2.75 -15.54
CA THR A 151 -10.84 3.01 -16.91
C THR A 151 -10.64 4.50 -17.24
N ILE A 152 -11.43 5.39 -16.62
CA ILE A 152 -11.40 6.83 -16.89
C ILE A 152 -10.48 7.61 -15.94
N VAL A 153 -9.81 6.92 -15.02
CA VAL A 153 -9.04 7.58 -13.94
C VAL A 153 -7.63 7.92 -14.38
N GLU A 154 -7.31 9.19 -14.41
CA GLU A 154 -5.94 9.71 -14.52
C GLU A 154 -5.21 9.58 -13.17
N VAL A 155 -4.69 8.37 -12.89
CA VAL A 155 -4.16 7.98 -11.57
C VAL A 155 -3.08 8.91 -11.06
N ASP A 156 -2.15 9.35 -11.92
CA ASP A 156 -1.04 10.19 -11.49
C ASP A 156 -1.50 11.60 -11.11
N ALA A 157 -2.44 12.16 -11.84
CA ALA A 157 -3.05 13.45 -11.50
C ALA A 157 -3.82 13.36 -10.17
N TYR A 158 -4.56 12.27 -9.98
CA TYR A 158 -5.29 12.03 -8.73
C TYR A 158 -4.35 11.82 -7.55
N ARG A 159 -3.25 11.08 -7.74
CA ARG A 159 -2.19 10.87 -6.74
C ARG A 159 -1.60 12.18 -6.24
N LEU A 160 -1.39 13.17 -7.11
CA LEU A 160 -0.91 14.49 -6.69
C LEU A 160 -1.88 15.18 -5.74
N LYS A 161 -3.19 15.07 -5.98
CA LYS A 161 -4.24 15.61 -5.12
C LYS A 161 -4.21 14.96 -3.73
N VAL A 162 -4.15 13.62 -3.68
CA VAL A 162 -4.06 12.84 -2.44
C VAL A 162 -2.78 13.19 -1.68
N ASN A 163 -1.63 13.20 -2.34
CA ASN A 163 -0.34 13.52 -1.72
C ASN A 163 -0.32 14.92 -1.12
N THR A 164 -0.99 15.89 -1.74
CA THR A 164 -1.10 17.25 -1.19
C THR A 164 -1.80 17.23 0.16
N CYS A 165 -2.92 16.52 0.30
CA CYS A 165 -3.63 16.39 1.56
C CYS A 165 -2.79 15.63 2.61
N LEU A 166 -2.14 14.53 2.23
CA LEU A 166 -1.28 13.76 3.15
C LEU A 166 -0.10 14.58 3.65
N LYS A 167 0.49 15.46 2.84
CA LYS A 167 1.54 16.41 3.26
C LYS A 167 1.03 17.42 4.27
N GLU A 168 -0.20 17.93 4.13
CA GLU A 168 -0.81 18.82 5.10
C GLU A 168 -1.01 18.12 6.46
N VAL A 169 -1.51 16.87 6.45
CA VAL A 169 -1.62 16.04 7.66
C VAL A 169 -0.26 15.83 8.30
N GLN A 170 0.73 15.46 7.49
CA GLN A 170 2.10 15.26 7.98
C GLN A 170 2.68 16.51 8.63
N ALA A 171 2.52 17.67 8.00
CA ALA A 171 3.01 18.94 8.55
C ALA A 171 2.36 19.23 9.92
N TYR A 172 1.06 19.02 10.03
CA TYR A 172 0.34 19.20 11.30
C TYR A 172 0.82 18.23 12.38
N VAL A 173 0.92 16.93 12.06
CA VAL A 173 1.37 15.89 12.99
C VAL A 173 2.81 16.15 13.43
N SER A 174 3.72 16.46 12.49
CA SER A 174 5.12 16.79 12.80
C SER A 174 5.23 17.96 13.77
N GLN A 175 4.50 19.03 13.53
CA GLN A 175 4.50 20.21 14.41
C GLN A 175 4.05 19.87 15.84
N LYS A 176 3.07 18.95 15.98
CA LYS A 176 2.56 18.54 17.30
C LYS A 176 3.51 17.60 18.05
N VAL A 177 4.34 16.84 17.34
CA VAL A 177 5.19 15.78 17.91
C VAL A 177 6.64 16.20 18.09
N ALA A 178 7.22 16.80 17.05
CA ALA A 178 8.66 17.11 17.01
C ALA A 178 9.03 18.36 17.84
N GLY A 179 8.06 19.16 18.26
CA GLY A 179 8.35 20.47 18.84
C GLY A 179 9.14 21.32 17.85
N ASN A 180 10.32 21.80 18.26
CA ASN A 180 11.18 22.63 17.42
C ASN A 180 12.25 21.85 16.62
N GLN A 181 12.25 20.49 16.67
CA GLN A 181 13.22 19.68 15.92
C GLN A 181 12.66 19.30 14.55
N VAL A 182 13.21 19.89 13.50
CA VAL A 182 12.97 19.46 12.12
C VAL A 182 14.06 18.48 11.76
N ILE A 183 13.76 17.19 11.82
CA ILE A 183 14.66 16.14 11.31
C ILE A 183 14.17 15.83 9.90
N SER A 184 14.97 16.20 8.94
CA SER A 184 14.78 15.84 7.54
C SER A 184 16.07 15.26 6.99
N GLY A 185 15.95 14.25 6.15
CA GLY A 185 17.07 13.64 5.48
C GLY A 185 16.55 12.62 4.48
N PHE A 186 17.32 12.38 3.43
CA PHE A 186 16.91 11.47 2.38
C PHE A 186 17.75 10.19 2.38
N ASP A 187 19.04 10.27 2.76
CA ASP A 187 19.97 9.13 2.72
C ASP A 187 20.44 8.74 4.13
N PHE A 188 19.95 7.59 4.56
CA PHE A 188 20.31 6.94 5.82
C PHE A 188 20.82 5.51 5.61
N ILE A 189 21.29 5.17 4.40
CA ILE A 189 21.78 3.83 4.09
C ILE A 189 22.88 3.42 5.09
N GLY A 190 22.69 2.28 5.76
CA GLY A 190 23.62 1.72 6.72
C GLY A 190 23.89 2.57 7.97
N LYS A 191 23.18 3.68 8.17
CA LYS A 191 23.40 4.55 9.33
C LYS A 191 22.92 3.93 10.63
N ASN A 192 23.69 4.19 11.69
CA ASN A 192 23.28 3.85 13.04
C ASN A 192 22.42 4.97 13.64
N LEU A 193 21.13 4.72 13.73
CA LEU A 193 20.12 5.60 14.30
C LEU A 193 19.58 5.08 15.64
N THR A 194 20.25 4.07 16.23
CA THR A 194 19.84 3.43 17.49
C THR A 194 19.58 4.48 18.57
N ARG A 195 18.44 4.37 19.23
CA ARG A 195 17.98 5.25 20.34
C ARG A 195 17.88 6.73 19.96
N LYS A 196 17.86 7.07 18.67
CA LYS A 196 17.61 8.45 18.23
C LYS A 196 16.14 8.77 18.35
N SER A 197 15.84 10.06 18.57
CA SER A 197 14.47 10.54 18.44
C SER A 197 14.27 11.05 17.02
N LEU A 198 13.41 10.36 16.27
CA LEU A 198 12.94 10.74 14.94
C LEU A 198 11.44 11.10 14.99
N ARG A 199 10.96 11.52 16.15
CA ARG A 199 9.56 11.92 16.37
C ARG A 199 9.14 13.00 15.36
N GLY A 200 8.02 12.73 14.65
CA GLY A 200 7.48 13.66 13.66
C GLY A 200 8.38 13.90 12.45
N ALA A 201 9.46 13.14 12.29
CA ALA A 201 10.37 13.29 11.15
C ALA A 201 9.66 13.04 9.83
N ASN A 202 9.97 13.85 8.82
CA ASN A 202 9.55 13.57 7.45
C ASN A 202 10.63 12.71 6.77
N LEU A 203 10.39 11.40 6.76
CA LEU A 203 11.24 10.39 6.14
C LEU A 203 10.57 9.80 4.88
N ALA A 204 9.58 10.50 4.32
CA ALA A 204 8.91 10.05 3.11
C ALA A 204 9.91 9.90 1.96
N GLY A 205 9.91 8.72 1.33
CA GLY A 205 10.82 8.37 0.24
C GLY A 205 12.29 8.26 0.64
N SER A 206 12.64 8.30 1.93
CA SER A 206 14.03 8.20 2.37
C SER A 206 14.61 6.78 2.17
N LEU A 207 15.92 6.72 1.97
CA LEU A 207 16.68 5.48 1.86
C LEU A 207 17.18 5.06 3.26
N LEU A 208 16.48 4.11 3.87
CA LEU A 208 16.81 3.53 5.18
C LEU A 208 17.38 2.11 5.05
N ILE A 209 17.87 1.75 3.87
CA ILE A 209 18.40 0.42 3.55
C ILE A 209 19.51 0.07 4.53
N ALA A 210 19.40 -1.10 5.17
CA ALA A 210 20.33 -1.61 6.18
C ALA A 210 20.59 -0.65 7.35
N ALA A 211 19.74 0.35 7.59
CA ALA A 211 19.84 1.24 8.73
C ALA A 211 19.54 0.51 10.04
N ASN A 212 20.27 0.86 11.12
CA ASN A 212 19.96 0.36 12.44
C ASN A 212 19.06 1.37 13.18
N LEU A 213 17.77 1.03 13.26
CA LEU A 213 16.72 1.83 13.91
C LEU A 213 16.28 1.24 15.26
N ARG A 214 17.07 0.34 15.86
CA ARG A 214 16.71 -0.29 17.15
C ARG A 214 16.45 0.76 18.23
N HIS A 215 15.34 0.59 18.95
CA HIS A 215 14.93 1.50 20.04
C HIS A 215 14.79 2.97 19.58
N THR A 216 14.63 3.24 18.28
CA THR A 216 14.41 4.59 17.76
C THR A 216 12.96 4.99 18.02
N ASP A 217 12.73 6.23 18.46
CA ASP A 217 11.38 6.77 18.57
C ASP A 217 10.96 7.40 17.22
N LEU A 218 10.13 6.67 16.48
CA LEU A 218 9.55 7.07 15.20
C LEU A 218 8.12 7.63 15.34
N SER A 219 7.66 7.91 16.57
CA SER A 219 6.27 8.35 16.82
C SER A 219 5.90 9.54 15.93
N GLY A 220 4.87 9.37 15.10
CA GLY A 220 4.39 10.41 14.17
C GLY A 220 5.32 10.71 13.00
N ALA A 221 6.38 9.92 12.79
CA ALA A 221 7.21 10.04 11.60
C ALA A 221 6.43 9.59 10.35
N ASN A 222 6.72 10.24 9.21
CA ASN A 222 6.20 9.84 7.91
C ASN A 222 7.22 8.96 7.21
N LEU A 223 6.89 7.69 7.02
CA LEU A 223 7.70 6.70 6.33
C LEU A 223 7.12 6.29 4.97
N ILE A 224 6.13 7.03 4.43
CA ILE A 224 5.49 6.69 3.16
C ILE A 224 6.55 6.63 2.05
N GLY A 225 6.65 5.47 1.38
CA GLY A 225 7.62 5.25 0.33
C GLY A 225 9.08 5.17 0.77
N ALA A 226 9.36 5.13 2.07
CA ALA A 226 10.71 4.91 2.57
C ALA A 226 11.19 3.49 2.25
N ASP A 227 12.45 3.34 1.85
CA ASP A 227 13.07 2.05 1.59
C ASP A 227 13.72 1.51 2.86
N LEU A 228 13.07 0.56 3.50
CA LEU A 228 13.48 -0.08 4.75
C LEU A 228 14.11 -1.47 4.53
N ARG A 229 14.52 -1.82 3.31
CA ARG A 229 15.11 -3.13 3.04
C ARG A 229 16.32 -3.39 3.94
N ASP A 230 16.33 -4.56 4.57
CA ASP A 230 17.38 -4.97 5.50
C ASP A 230 17.60 -4.05 6.73
N ALA A 231 16.70 -3.10 6.98
CA ALA A 231 16.76 -2.25 8.15
C ALA A 231 16.39 -3.02 9.43
N ASP A 232 17.10 -2.75 10.52
CA ASP A 232 16.80 -3.31 11.84
C ASP A 232 15.89 -2.35 12.63
N ILE A 233 14.59 -2.62 12.65
CA ILE A 233 13.57 -1.83 13.33
C ILE A 233 13.12 -2.42 14.67
N ARG A 234 13.84 -3.39 15.22
CA ARG A 234 13.47 -4.03 16.48
C ARG A 234 13.39 -3.01 17.60
N ASP A 235 12.32 -3.10 18.39
CA ASP A 235 12.05 -2.21 19.51
C ASP A 235 11.94 -0.71 19.13
N ALA A 236 11.77 -0.38 17.87
CA ALA A 236 11.39 0.98 17.45
C ALA A 236 9.91 1.23 17.79
N ASN A 237 9.59 2.49 18.13
CA ASN A 237 8.24 2.91 18.53
C ASN A 237 7.58 3.75 17.42
#